data_8eac3fa541691f59082244afcacc6930
#
_entry.id   8eac3fa541691f59082244afcacc6930
#
_cell.length_a   1.000
_cell.length_b   1.000
_cell.length_c   1.000
_cell.angle_alpha   90.00
_cell.angle_beta   90.00
_cell.angle_gamma   90.00
#
_symmetry.space_group_name_H-M   'P 1'
#
loop_
_entity.id
_entity.type
_entity.pdbx_description
1 polymer ?
#
loop_
_entity_poly.entity_id
_entity_poly.type
_entity_poly.pdbx_seq_one_letter_code
_entity_poly.pdbx_strand_id
1 'polypeptide(L)'
;MEKKTKGVEIKYQVLQWGPCIVHLKISEEFQQKLLKGAEAARKKNKDFRSNLAGIIKEEYAYEDRKEYVGEIAQFLSVYDEAYQKWKSERYKTKPEYMLNALWVNYMKKNEYNPPHDHSDWLSFVIFLKVPEEITK
;
A
#
# COMPACT_ATOMS: atom_id res chain seq x y z
N MET A 1 7.02 12.25 13.14
CA MET A 1 5.70 12.93 13.14
C MET A 1 4.62 11.94 13.53
N GLU A 2 3.67 12.35 14.34
CA GLU A 2 2.58 11.51 14.84
C GLU A 2 1.25 12.20 14.56
N LYS A 3 0.27 11.44 14.06
CA LYS A 3 -1.11 11.92 13.88
C LYS A 3 -2.07 10.92 14.50
N LYS A 4 -2.97 11.41 15.36
CA LYS A 4 -4.06 10.60 15.93
C LYS A 4 -5.33 10.81 15.12
N THR A 5 -5.89 9.74 14.58
CA THR A 5 -7.20 9.71 13.94
C THR A 5 -8.04 8.61 14.58
N LYS A 6 -9.20 8.97 15.18
CA LYS A 6 -10.16 8.03 15.82
C LYS A 6 -9.51 6.98 16.75
N GLY A 7 -8.56 7.42 17.61
CA GLY A 7 -7.90 6.54 18.58
C GLY A 7 -6.76 5.68 18.04
N VAL A 8 -6.47 5.76 16.76
CA VAL A 8 -5.31 5.08 16.14
C VAL A 8 -4.15 6.06 16.02
N GLU A 9 -2.98 5.69 16.54
CA GLU A 9 -1.73 6.43 16.37
C GLU A 9 -1.01 5.94 15.12
N ILE A 10 -0.79 6.84 14.16
CA ILE A 10 -0.09 6.54 12.91
C ILE A 10 1.28 7.23 12.94
N LYS A 11 2.36 6.44 12.94
CA LYS A 11 3.75 6.95 12.84
C LYS A 11 4.18 6.93 11.38
N TYR A 12 4.74 8.03 10.90
CA TYR A 12 5.22 8.15 9.54
C TYR A 12 6.50 8.97 9.43
N GLN A 13 7.23 8.74 8.35
CA GLN A 13 8.42 9.50 7.96
C GLN A 13 8.27 9.98 6.52
N VAL A 14 8.64 11.22 6.26
CA VAL A 14 8.68 11.82 4.92
C VAL A 14 10.12 11.81 4.41
N LEU A 15 10.35 11.20 3.27
CA LEU A 15 11.65 11.19 2.59
C LEU A 15 11.59 12.19 1.43
N GLN A 16 12.48 13.19 1.44
CA GLN A 16 12.49 14.31 0.49
C GLN A 16 13.61 14.18 -0.55
N TRP A 17 13.54 13.14 -1.36
CA TRP A 17 14.43 13.00 -2.52
C TRP A 17 13.66 12.36 -3.70
N GLY A 18 13.38 13.14 -4.72
CA GLY A 18 12.53 12.73 -5.82
C GLY A 18 11.03 12.87 -5.51
N PRO A 19 10.18 11.88 -5.84
CA PRO A 19 8.75 11.93 -5.54
C PRO A 19 8.49 11.92 -4.03
N CYS A 20 7.36 12.49 -3.59
CA CYS A 20 6.96 12.44 -2.19
C CYS A 20 6.62 11.00 -1.79
N ILE A 21 7.41 10.44 -0.90
CA ILE A 21 7.19 9.10 -0.35
C ILE A 21 6.89 9.26 1.13
N VAL A 22 5.80 8.66 1.59
CA VAL A 22 5.43 8.62 3.01
C VAL A 22 5.51 7.18 3.50
N HIS A 23 6.39 6.93 4.46
CA HIS A 23 6.54 5.63 5.10
C HIS A 23 5.68 5.59 6.36
N LEU A 24 4.80 4.60 6.46
CA LEU A 24 3.82 4.41 7.52
C LEU A 24 3.97 3.03 8.15
N LYS A 25 3.71 2.95 9.45
CA LYS A 25 3.54 1.65 10.11
C LYS A 25 2.04 1.34 10.22
N ILE A 26 1.62 0.21 9.68
CA ILE A 26 0.25 -0.28 9.83
C ILE A 26 0.06 -0.95 11.19
N SER A 27 -1.18 -1.03 11.67
CA SER A 27 -1.51 -1.78 12.90
C SER A 27 -1.41 -3.28 12.66
N GLU A 28 -1.17 -4.03 13.73
CA GLU A 28 -1.16 -5.50 13.66
C GLU A 28 -2.52 -6.06 13.23
N GLU A 29 -3.60 -5.44 13.70
CA GLU A 29 -4.96 -5.83 13.32
C GLU A 29 -5.18 -5.70 11.80
N PHE A 30 -4.77 -4.58 11.21
CA PHE A 30 -4.87 -4.37 9.77
C PHE A 30 -3.95 -5.31 9.00
N GLN A 31 -2.74 -5.57 9.47
CA GLN A 31 -1.84 -6.57 8.89
C GLN A 31 -2.48 -7.96 8.87
N GLN A 32 -3.07 -8.41 9.97
CA GLN A 32 -3.74 -9.71 10.05
C GLN A 32 -4.97 -9.79 9.13
N LYS A 33 -5.74 -8.70 9.02
CA LYS A 33 -6.86 -8.59 8.08
C LYS A 33 -6.39 -8.77 6.64
N LEU A 34 -5.30 -8.10 6.25
CA LEU A 34 -4.70 -8.23 4.91
C LEU A 34 -4.15 -9.64 4.67
N LEU A 35 -3.45 -10.24 5.63
CA LEU A 35 -2.95 -11.61 5.51
C LEU A 35 -4.07 -12.62 5.30
N LYS A 36 -5.16 -12.51 6.04
CA LYS A 36 -6.34 -13.38 5.89
C LYS A 36 -6.97 -13.24 4.50
N GLY A 37 -7.12 -12.00 4.01
CA GLY A 37 -7.62 -11.74 2.66
C GLY A 37 -6.69 -12.27 1.56
N ALA A 38 -5.38 -12.14 1.74
CA ALA A 38 -4.36 -12.67 0.84
C ALA A 38 -4.44 -14.21 0.73
N GLU A 39 -4.58 -14.90 1.85
CA GLU A 39 -4.75 -16.36 1.86
C GLU A 39 -6.06 -16.81 1.19
N ALA A 40 -7.14 -16.07 1.41
CA ALA A 40 -8.43 -16.34 0.74
C ALA A 40 -8.33 -16.15 -0.78
N ALA A 41 -7.68 -15.07 -1.23
CA ALA A 41 -7.44 -14.79 -2.65
C ALA A 41 -6.60 -15.91 -3.31
N ARG A 42 -5.54 -16.35 -2.62
CA ARG A 42 -4.69 -17.45 -3.07
C ARG A 42 -5.45 -18.78 -3.17
N LYS A 43 -6.23 -19.15 -2.15
CA LYS A 43 -7.05 -20.38 -2.15
C LYS A 43 -8.07 -20.40 -3.28
N LYS A 44 -8.66 -19.24 -3.61
CA LYS A 44 -9.62 -19.09 -4.70
C LYS A 44 -8.96 -18.91 -6.07
N ASN A 45 -7.63 -18.90 -6.13
CA ASN A 45 -6.83 -18.67 -7.34
C ASN A 45 -7.27 -17.42 -8.13
N LYS A 46 -7.42 -16.29 -7.44
CA LYS A 46 -7.78 -15.00 -8.04
C LYS A 46 -6.59 -14.39 -8.78
N ASP A 47 -6.05 -15.11 -9.75
CA ASP A 47 -4.87 -14.77 -10.52
C ASP A 47 -4.94 -13.34 -11.08
N PHE A 48 -3.93 -12.53 -10.77
CA PHE A 48 -3.83 -11.12 -11.19
C PHE A 48 -2.60 -10.83 -12.06
N ARG A 49 -1.76 -11.84 -12.33
CA ARG A 49 -0.47 -11.70 -13.03
C ARG A 49 -0.57 -11.04 -14.40
N SER A 50 -1.65 -11.28 -15.13
CA SER A 50 -1.87 -10.69 -16.46
C SER A 50 -2.03 -9.17 -16.44
N ASN A 51 -2.23 -8.58 -15.26
CA ASN A 51 -2.40 -7.13 -15.07
C ASN A 51 -1.13 -6.45 -14.56
N LEU A 52 -0.07 -7.22 -14.30
CA LEU A 52 1.13 -6.74 -13.63
C LEU A 52 2.37 -6.93 -14.48
N ALA A 53 3.35 -6.06 -14.26
CA ALA A 53 4.69 -6.22 -14.79
C ALA A 53 5.50 -7.15 -13.88
N GLY A 54 6.45 -7.88 -14.44
CA GLY A 54 7.41 -8.62 -13.66
C GLY A 54 7.37 -10.13 -13.83
N ILE A 55 8.19 -10.81 -13.03
CA ILE A 55 8.34 -12.28 -13.02
C ILE A 55 8.01 -12.76 -11.61
N ILE A 56 6.78 -12.61 -11.20
CA ILE A 56 6.27 -13.14 -9.93
C ILE A 56 5.23 -14.20 -10.27
N LYS A 57 5.41 -15.40 -9.76
CA LYS A 57 4.55 -16.54 -10.11
C LYS A 57 3.24 -16.58 -9.37
N GLU A 58 3.16 -15.91 -8.22
CA GLU A 58 2.00 -15.94 -7.35
C GLU A 58 1.55 -14.51 -7.00
N GLU A 59 0.59 -13.99 -7.76
CA GLU A 59 -0.01 -12.67 -7.58
C GLU A 59 -1.52 -12.79 -7.66
N TYR A 60 -2.22 -12.38 -6.60
CA TYR A 60 -3.66 -12.60 -6.49
C TYR A 60 -4.39 -11.32 -6.10
N ALA A 61 -5.50 -11.03 -6.80
CA ALA A 61 -6.39 -9.93 -6.43
C ALA A 61 -7.17 -10.25 -5.15
N TYR A 62 -7.31 -9.27 -4.26
CA TYR A 62 -8.24 -9.39 -3.13
C TYR A 62 -9.68 -9.47 -3.64
N GLU A 63 -10.50 -10.29 -3.02
CA GLU A 63 -11.86 -10.57 -3.47
C GLU A 63 -12.77 -9.34 -3.37
N ASP A 64 -12.77 -8.71 -2.23
CA ASP A 64 -13.50 -7.44 -2.01
C ASP A 64 -12.56 -6.36 -1.45
N ARG A 65 -12.02 -5.54 -2.36
CA ARG A 65 -11.14 -4.43 -1.96
C ARG A 65 -11.85 -3.37 -1.15
N LYS A 66 -13.18 -3.30 -1.20
CA LYS A 66 -13.98 -2.30 -0.47
C LYS A 66 -13.86 -2.48 1.04
N GLU A 67 -13.63 -3.71 1.50
CA GLU A 67 -13.42 -4.01 2.91
C GLU A 67 -12.20 -3.31 3.53
N TYR A 68 -11.24 -2.85 2.69
CA TYR A 68 -9.97 -2.24 3.12
C TYR A 68 -9.96 -0.72 2.95
N VAL A 69 -10.98 -0.15 2.32
CA VAL A 69 -11.03 1.29 1.99
C VAL A 69 -10.98 2.17 3.25
N GLY A 70 -11.63 1.76 4.34
CA GLY A 70 -11.67 2.54 5.57
C GLY A 70 -10.29 2.75 6.21
N GLU A 71 -9.47 1.71 6.26
CA GLU A 71 -8.11 1.78 6.78
C GLU A 71 -7.18 2.51 5.81
N ILE A 72 -7.27 2.22 4.52
CA ILE A 72 -6.45 2.89 3.49
C ILE A 72 -6.75 4.39 3.43
N ALA A 73 -8.00 4.80 3.57
CA ALA A 73 -8.38 6.21 3.60
C ALA A 73 -7.70 7.00 4.74
N GLN A 74 -7.43 6.36 5.89
CA GLN A 74 -6.70 6.99 6.98
C GLN A 74 -5.24 7.28 6.59
N PHE A 75 -4.58 6.36 5.88
CA PHE A 75 -3.23 6.55 5.37
C PHE A 75 -3.17 7.62 4.28
N LEU A 76 -4.16 7.67 3.39
CA LEU A 76 -4.28 8.73 2.40
C LEU A 76 -4.43 10.12 3.05
N SER A 77 -5.18 10.24 4.13
CA SER A 77 -5.28 11.49 4.87
C SER A 77 -3.94 11.95 5.44
N VAL A 78 -3.11 11.02 5.90
CA VAL A 78 -1.74 11.32 6.37
C VAL A 78 -0.84 11.71 5.19
N TYR A 79 -0.95 10.99 4.07
CA TYR A 79 -0.21 11.32 2.86
C TYR A 79 -0.52 12.73 2.36
N ASP A 80 -1.79 13.11 2.27
CA ASP A 80 -2.21 14.44 1.82
C ASP A 80 -1.60 15.56 2.68
N GLU A 81 -1.64 15.39 4.00
CA GLU A 81 -1.05 16.36 4.91
C GLU A 81 0.47 16.46 4.73
N ALA A 82 1.15 15.33 4.59
CA ALA A 82 2.58 15.28 4.36
C ALA A 82 2.96 15.87 3.00
N TYR A 83 2.21 15.56 1.96
CA TYR A 83 2.43 16.09 0.61
C TYR A 83 2.27 17.61 0.55
N GLN A 84 1.24 18.17 1.19
CA GLN A 84 1.03 19.62 1.23
C GLN A 84 2.18 20.34 1.98
N LYS A 85 2.68 19.72 3.06
CA LYS A 85 3.87 20.25 3.78
C LYS A 85 5.13 20.17 2.93
N TRP A 86 5.31 19.04 2.21
CA TRP A 86 6.47 18.83 1.35
C TRP A 86 6.50 19.81 0.17
N LYS A 87 5.36 20.02 -0.49
CA LYS A 87 5.21 20.98 -1.61
C LYS A 87 5.18 22.43 -1.16
N SER A 88 4.96 22.71 0.14
CA SER A 88 4.64 24.05 0.65
C SER A 88 3.41 24.68 -0.03
N GLU A 89 2.52 23.83 -0.54
CA GLU A 89 1.30 24.22 -1.23
C GLU A 89 0.09 23.56 -0.58
N ARG A 90 -1.05 24.23 -0.63
CA ARG A 90 -2.33 23.63 -0.25
C ARG A 90 -3.13 23.28 -1.49
N TYR A 91 -3.84 22.16 -1.44
CA TYR A 91 -4.81 21.85 -2.47
C TYR A 91 -5.87 22.95 -2.57
N LYS A 92 -6.14 23.40 -3.79
CA LYS A 92 -7.28 24.31 -4.05
C LYS A 92 -8.59 23.58 -3.82
N THR A 93 -8.63 22.29 -4.13
CA THR A 93 -9.77 21.41 -3.91
C THR A 93 -9.24 20.12 -3.28
N LYS A 94 -9.92 19.60 -2.26
CA LYS A 94 -9.51 18.33 -1.63
C LYS A 94 -9.62 17.20 -2.66
N PRO A 95 -8.56 16.42 -2.88
CA PRO A 95 -8.63 15.30 -3.82
C PRO A 95 -9.58 14.21 -3.30
N GLU A 96 -10.30 13.61 -4.23
CA GLU A 96 -11.08 12.40 -3.97
C GLU A 96 -10.30 11.20 -4.49
N TYR A 97 -10.20 10.15 -3.67
CA TYR A 97 -9.47 8.95 -4.01
C TYR A 97 -10.41 7.75 -4.14
N MET A 98 -10.14 6.92 -5.12
CA MET A 98 -10.80 5.64 -5.32
C MET A 98 -9.74 4.53 -5.33
N LEU A 99 -9.98 3.44 -4.61
CA LEU A 99 -9.13 2.26 -4.65
C LEU A 99 -9.44 1.44 -5.90
N ASN A 100 -8.62 1.58 -6.93
CA ASN A 100 -8.81 0.92 -8.23
C ASN A 100 -8.44 -0.56 -8.18
N ALA A 101 -7.30 -0.90 -7.55
CA ALA A 101 -6.82 -2.26 -7.45
C ALA A 101 -6.19 -2.53 -6.08
N LEU A 102 -6.29 -3.76 -5.62
CA LEU A 102 -5.59 -4.29 -4.46
C LEU A 102 -5.24 -5.75 -4.73
N TRP A 103 -3.97 -6.07 -4.68
CA TRP A 103 -3.48 -7.44 -4.90
C TRP A 103 -2.35 -7.76 -3.93
N VAL A 104 -1.99 -9.05 -3.84
CA VAL A 104 -0.89 -9.54 -3.03
C VAL A 104 0.12 -10.30 -3.89
N ASN A 105 1.41 -10.04 -3.62
CA ASN A 105 2.53 -10.72 -4.24
C ASN A 105 3.15 -11.69 -3.23
N TYR A 106 3.26 -12.96 -3.59
CA TYR A 106 4.03 -13.97 -2.86
C TYR A 106 5.39 -14.14 -3.53
N MET A 107 6.22 -13.11 -3.42
CA MET A 107 7.51 -13.04 -4.09
C MET A 107 8.50 -14.03 -3.49
N LYS A 108 9.15 -14.81 -4.34
CA LYS A 108 10.18 -15.80 -3.99
C LYS A 108 11.57 -15.30 -4.44
N LYS A 109 12.60 -16.03 -4.01
CA LYS A 109 13.99 -15.78 -4.44
C LYS A 109 14.07 -15.75 -5.97
N ASN A 110 14.77 -14.76 -6.51
CA ASN A 110 14.94 -14.51 -7.95
C ASN A 110 13.68 -14.04 -8.69
N GLU A 111 12.61 -13.72 -8.00
CA GLU A 111 11.45 -13.05 -8.57
C GLU A 111 11.56 -11.54 -8.32
N TYR A 112 11.10 -10.73 -9.25
CA TYR A 112 11.18 -9.27 -9.15
C TYR A 112 10.14 -8.59 -10.02
N ASN A 113 9.83 -7.34 -9.67
CA ASN A 113 9.15 -6.40 -10.54
C ASN A 113 10.19 -5.46 -11.16
N PRO A 114 10.27 -5.34 -12.51
CA PRO A 114 11.12 -4.35 -13.13
C PRO A 114 10.62 -2.93 -12.80
N PRO A 115 11.45 -1.90 -13.02
CA PRO A 115 10.95 -0.53 -13.02
C PRO A 115 9.77 -0.39 -13.98
N HIS A 116 8.65 0.10 -13.50
CA HIS A 116 7.42 0.28 -14.24
C HIS A 116 6.66 1.49 -13.70
N ASP A 117 5.75 2.00 -14.49
CA ASP A 117 4.82 3.06 -14.08
C ASP A 117 3.41 2.51 -13.84
N HIS A 118 2.63 3.30 -13.13
CA HIS A 118 1.22 3.06 -12.94
C HIS A 118 0.43 4.20 -13.61
N SER A 119 -0.67 3.86 -14.25
CA SER A 119 -1.58 4.86 -14.83
C SER A 119 -2.39 5.62 -13.77
N ASP A 120 -2.32 5.20 -12.52
CA ASP A 120 -2.99 5.81 -11.39
C ASP A 120 -2.17 6.95 -10.77
N TRP A 121 -2.86 7.85 -10.05
CA TRP A 121 -2.24 9.03 -9.41
C TRP A 121 -1.36 8.66 -8.22
N LEU A 122 -1.72 7.61 -7.49
CA LEU A 122 -1.00 7.14 -6.32
C LEU A 122 -0.88 5.62 -6.33
N SER A 123 0.24 5.14 -5.88
CA SER A 123 0.46 3.73 -5.57
C SER A 123 1.02 3.58 -4.16
N PHE A 124 0.80 2.42 -3.57
CA PHE A 124 1.36 2.07 -2.27
C PHE A 124 1.78 0.60 -2.24
N VAL A 125 2.72 0.30 -1.36
CA VAL A 125 3.18 -1.06 -1.07
C VAL A 125 3.09 -1.30 0.43
N ILE A 126 2.53 -2.44 0.82
CA ILE A 126 2.47 -2.88 2.21
C ILE A 126 3.29 -4.16 2.34
N PHE A 127 4.35 -4.13 3.13
CA PHE A 127 5.15 -5.31 3.46
C PHE A 127 4.46 -6.09 4.59
N LEU A 128 3.75 -7.17 4.25
CA LEU A 128 3.02 -8.00 5.20
C LEU A 128 3.91 -9.00 5.93
N LYS A 129 4.85 -9.60 5.20
CA LYS A 129 5.90 -10.49 5.73
C LYS A 129 7.19 -10.20 4.99
N VAL A 130 8.24 -9.95 5.75
CA VAL A 130 9.59 -9.74 5.22
C VAL A 130 10.51 -10.78 5.86
N PRO A 131 11.31 -11.53 5.09
CA PRO A 131 12.29 -12.45 5.64
C PRO A 131 13.29 -11.74 6.56
N GLU A 132 13.71 -12.39 7.65
CA GLU A 132 14.65 -11.80 8.60
C GLU A 132 16.00 -11.42 7.97
N GLU A 133 16.39 -12.13 6.92
CA GLU A 133 17.63 -11.87 6.18
C GLU A 133 17.63 -10.51 5.47
N ILE A 134 16.45 -9.93 5.23
CA ILE A 134 16.32 -8.60 4.60
C ILE A 134 16.22 -7.49 5.66
N THR A 135 15.85 -7.84 6.89
CA THR A 135 15.62 -6.87 7.97
C THR A 135 16.83 -6.62 8.87
N LYS A 136 17.95 -7.30 8.59
CA LYS A 136 19.23 -7.18 9.35
C LYS A 136 20.15 -6.09 8.75
#